data_7cde0d3002122f6aa61f120eb2f3fada
#
_entry.id   7cde0d3002122f6aa61f120eb2f3fada
#
_cell.length_a   1.000
_cell.length_b   1.000
_cell.length_c   1.000
_cell.angle_alpha   90.00
_cell.angle_beta   90.00
_cell.angle_gamma   90.00
#
_symmetry.space_group_name_H-M   'P 1'
#
loop_
_entity.id
_entity.type
_entity.pdbx_description
1 polymer ?
#
loop_
_entity_poly.entity_id
_entity_poly.type
_entity_poly.pdbx_seq_one_letter_code
_entity_poly.pdbx_strand_id
1 'polypeptide(L)'
;MRRSIIFLCLALVFVSCKSGSSNSSPSQDDSSATDITLAAPEKLKDGELATYQARLNELFDKQLINRNFNGAILVAKGGNILYEKYVGFTDPKAKITPITDSSSFHLASTSKPFTGVTILKLIQQGKVHLTDDLIQYFPGFPYPGVTVKDLLSHRSGLPNYLYFMEDKEKWPAKQMVTNTDVLNFLVQYKPNLSYRTGSRFSYCNTNYVLLALIIEKVTGKSYPQYLSETIFKPLGMEHTFVYTPTDSGRVMMSYKPSGVLWDQDIFDHTYGDKNIYSTPRDMMKWDAALYNDAFISQTLLDSAYQPLSNETPSTHNYGLGWRLLNLPNGKKVIYHNGKWHGFSPAFARLTSEKAVIIILGNQYNSSIYKAAKLAYNAFGDYMQNDTQAEEEPTITPIPRPIAVEKKKTAPSQAQKVKEAPKKTNKVKPESQPKVTAKPKTTPKAKATTAKPVIKTTKTVKPAAKKQTSTTSKKTESVKKKKS
;
A
#
# COMPACT_ATOMS: atom_id res chain seq x y z
N MET A 1 -9.26 75.33 -74.33
CA MET A 1 -10.17 75.39 -73.23
C MET A 1 -10.50 73.98 -72.81
N ARG A 2 -9.81 73.40 -71.82
CA ARG A 2 -10.08 72.05 -71.28
C ARG A 2 -10.39 72.19 -69.81
N ARG A 3 -11.61 71.83 -69.43
CA ARG A 3 -12.08 71.79 -68.01
C ARG A 3 -11.70 70.44 -67.40
N SER A 4 -10.86 70.46 -66.37
CA SER A 4 -10.58 69.29 -65.54
C SER A 4 -11.62 69.20 -64.41
N ILE A 5 -12.26 68.08 -64.36
CA ILE A 5 -13.18 67.75 -63.29
C ILE A 5 -12.40 66.91 -62.27
N ILE A 6 -12.30 67.38 -61.01
CA ILE A 6 -11.71 66.70 -59.86
C ILE A 6 -12.79 65.92 -59.21
N PHE A 7 -12.64 64.58 -59.22
CA PHE A 7 -13.50 63.65 -58.40
C PHE A 7 -12.93 63.57 -56.97
N LEU A 8 -13.73 63.97 -56.02
CA LEU A 8 -13.47 63.85 -54.60
C LEU A 8 -14.04 62.50 -54.13
N CYS A 9 -13.17 61.52 -53.85
CA CYS A 9 -13.54 60.25 -53.25
C CYS A 9 -13.69 60.43 -51.75
N LEU A 10 -14.94 60.34 -51.24
CA LEU A 10 -15.30 60.30 -49.82
C LEU A 10 -15.10 58.89 -49.32
N ALA A 11 -14.08 58.60 -48.52
CA ALA A 11 -13.89 57.36 -47.88
C ALA A 11 -14.70 57.27 -46.60
N LEU A 12 -15.76 56.45 -46.59
CA LEU A 12 -16.54 56.09 -45.40
C LEU A 12 -15.79 55.04 -44.60
N VAL A 13 -15.29 55.40 -43.43
CA VAL A 13 -14.70 54.48 -42.47
C VAL A 13 -15.85 53.88 -41.65
N PHE A 14 -16.14 52.60 -41.90
CA PHE A 14 -16.99 51.81 -41.01
C PHE A 14 -16.19 51.36 -39.80
N VAL A 15 -16.44 51.96 -38.63
CA VAL A 15 -15.99 51.42 -37.35
C VAL A 15 -16.92 50.28 -36.97
N SER A 16 -16.48 49.06 -37.16
CA SER A 16 -17.15 47.83 -36.68
C SER A 16 -16.71 47.60 -35.25
N CYS A 17 -17.59 47.89 -34.28
CA CYS A 17 -17.45 47.39 -32.90
C CYS A 17 -17.60 45.88 -32.89
N LYS A 18 -16.49 45.14 -32.82
CA LYS A 18 -16.49 43.72 -32.46
C LYS A 18 -16.69 43.62 -30.95
N SER A 19 -17.89 43.21 -30.51
CA SER A 19 -18.12 42.67 -29.19
C SER A 19 -17.27 41.40 -29.02
N GLY A 20 -16.24 41.49 -28.18
CA GLY A 20 -15.40 40.34 -27.82
C GLY A 20 -16.19 39.31 -27.04
N SER A 21 -16.65 38.27 -27.72
CA SER A 21 -16.99 37.00 -27.09
C SER A 21 -15.67 36.38 -26.66
N SER A 22 -15.41 36.34 -25.37
CA SER A 22 -14.32 35.59 -24.78
C SER A 22 -14.65 34.09 -24.88
N ASN A 23 -14.28 33.47 -25.99
CA ASN A 23 -14.11 32.04 -26.07
C ASN A 23 -12.89 31.70 -25.21
N SER A 24 -13.15 31.29 -23.97
CA SER A 24 -12.22 30.49 -23.21
C SER A 24 -12.04 29.17 -23.96
N SER A 25 -10.97 29.05 -24.71
CA SER A 25 -10.50 27.79 -25.25
C SER A 25 -10.36 26.82 -24.08
N PRO A 26 -10.87 25.58 -24.18
CA PRO A 26 -10.55 24.58 -23.17
C PRO A 26 -9.02 24.46 -23.12
N SER A 27 -8.47 24.58 -21.93
CA SER A 27 -7.08 24.26 -21.67
C SER A 27 -6.79 22.91 -22.29
N GLN A 28 -5.91 22.86 -23.27
CA GLN A 28 -5.34 21.62 -23.76
C GLN A 28 -4.75 20.90 -22.55
N ASP A 29 -5.35 19.75 -22.23
CA ASP A 29 -4.81 18.77 -21.30
C ASP A 29 -3.57 18.20 -21.98
N ASP A 30 -2.41 18.86 -21.76
CA ASP A 30 -1.11 18.46 -22.31
C ASP A 30 -0.58 17.25 -21.54
N SER A 31 -1.37 16.17 -21.57
CA SER A 31 -1.00 14.87 -21.00
C SER A 31 -0.44 13.93 -22.08
N SER A 32 0.44 14.43 -22.95
CA SER A 32 1.38 13.55 -23.63
C SER A 32 2.34 13.03 -22.55
N ALA A 33 2.12 11.79 -22.07
CA ALA A 33 3.07 11.11 -21.21
C ALA A 33 4.40 11.04 -21.96
N THR A 34 5.29 12.01 -21.70
CA THR A 34 6.65 11.97 -22.23
C THR A 34 7.38 10.82 -21.55
N ASP A 35 7.89 9.89 -22.34
CA ASP A 35 8.73 8.83 -21.83
C ASP A 35 9.90 9.42 -21.05
N ILE A 36 10.08 8.97 -19.82
CA ILE A 36 11.16 9.41 -18.95
C ILE A 36 12.41 8.61 -19.32
N THR A 37 13.39 9.28 -19.92
CA THR A 37 14.69 8.65 -20.20
C THR A 37 15.43 8.40 -18.89
N LEU A 38 15.60 7.12 -18.54
CA LEU A 38 16.42 6.72 -17.40
C LEU A 38 17.90 6.85 -17.76
N ALA A 39 18.74 7.22 -16.77
CA ALA A 39 20.18 7.30 -16.97
C ALA A 39 20.78 5.95 -17.38
N ALA A 40 21.74 5.97 -18.30
CA ALA A 40 22.51 4.76 -18.62
C ALA A 40 23.26 4.24 -17.39
N PRO A 41 23.50 2.92 -17.31
CA PRO A 41 24.26 2.36 -16.20
C PRO A 41 25.66 2.98 -16.06
N GLU A 42 26.06 3.28 -14.84
CA GLU A 42 27.40 3.80 -14.53
C GLU A 42 28.46 2.71 -14.77
N LYS A 43 29.66 3.10 -15.22
CA LYS A 43 30.76 2.15 -15.38
C LYS A 43 31.24 1.65 -14.02
N LEU A 44 31.14 0.36 -13.76
CA LEU A 44 31.75 -0.29 -12.60
C LEU A 44 33.29 -0.40 -12.80
N LYS A 45 34.02 -0.39 -11.69
CA LYS A 45 35.46 -0.66 -11.71
C LYS A 45 35.72 -2.13 -12.05
N ASP A 46 36.92 -2.42 -12.60
CA ASP A 46 37.31 -3.78 -12.93
C ASP A 46 37.29 -4.66 -11.68
N GLY A 47 36.63 -5.82 -11.76
CA GLY A 47 36.43 -6.74 -10.65
C GLY A 47 35.39 -6.34 -9.60
N GLU A 48 34.82 -5.13 -9.66
CA GLU A 48 33.82 -4.67 -8.69
C GLU A 48 32.54 -5.51 -8.76
N LEU A 49 32.06 -5.83 -9.97
CA LEU A 49 30.89 -6.69 -10.16
C LEU A 49 31.09 -8.07 -9.52
N ALA A 50 32.21 -8.74 -9.80
CA ALA A 50 32.50 -10.06 -9.23
C ALA A 50 32.56 -10.03 -7.69
N THR A 51 33.14 -8.95 -7.12
CA THR A 51 33.20 -8.75 -5.67
C THR A 51 31.79 -8.63 -5.05
N TYR A 52 30.90 -7.83 -5.63
CA TYR A 52 29.52 -7.72 -5.17
C TYR A 52 28.77 -9.05 -5.33
N GLN A 53 28.91 -9.71 -6.47
CA GLN A 53 28.26 -10.99 -6.73
C GLN A 53 28.68 -12.06 -5.70
N ALA A 54 29.95 -12.18 -5.38
CA ALA A 54 30.41 -13.13 -4.38
C ALA A 54 29.80 -12.88 -3.00
N ARG A 55 29.83 -11.63 -2.53
CA ARG A 55 29.22 -11.23 -1.23
C ARG A 55 27.72 -11.45 -1.17
N LEU A 56 27.00 -11.06 -2.23
CA LEU A 56 25.54 -11.15 -2.26
C LEU A 56 25.07 -12.60 -2.44
N ASN A 57 25.81 -13.44 -3.20
CA ASN A 57 25.55 -14.88 -3.29
C ASN A 57 25.65 -15.53 -1.91
N GLU A 58 26.79 -15.36 -1.21
CA GLU A 58 26.99 -15.92 0.11
C GLU A 58 25.89 -15.48 1.10
N LEU A 59 25.58 -14.18 1.11
CA LEU A 59 24.56 -13.63 1.99
C LEU A 59 23.17 -14.23 1.72
N PHE A 60 22.70 -14.18 0.47
CA PHE A 60 21.35 -14.60 0.15
C PHE A 60 21.18 -16.11 0.17
N ASP A 61 22.20 -16.88 -0.19
CA ASP A 61 22.18 -18.33 -0.04
C ASP A 61 22.02 -18.71 1.45
N LYS A 62 22.79 -18.09 2.34
CA LYS A 62 22.71 -18.31 3.80
C LYS A 62 21.39 -17.82 4.40
N GLN A 63 20.90 -16.65 4.02
CA GLN A 63 19.78 -16.02 4.70
C GLN A 63 18.42 -16.41 4.12
N LEU A 64 18.30 -16.72 2.82
CA LEU A 64 17.04 -16.94 2.13
C LEU A 64 17.00 -18.25 1.33
N ILE A 65 17.91 -18.45 0.37
CA ILE A 65 17.77 -19.53 -0.63
C ILE A 65 17.76 -20.89 0.06
N ASN A 66 18.69 -21.13 0.97
CA ASN A 66 18.77 -22.38 1.74
C ASN A 66 17.74 -22.47 2.88
N ARG A 67 16.81 -21.52 2.97
CA ARG A 67 15.76 -21.43 4.01
C ARG A 67 14.35 -21.39 3.43
N ASN A 68 14.12 -22.11 2.34
CA ASN A 68 12.81 -22.25 1.70
C ASN A 68 12.19 -20.89 1.27
N PHE A 69 13.04 -20.01 0.70
CA PHE A 69 12.57 -18.76 0.11
C PHE A 69 11.77 -19.05 -1.16
N ASN A 70 10.62 -18.35 -1.34
CA ASN A 70 9.81 -18.39 -2.54
C ASN A 70 9.52 -16.95 -2.98
N GLY A 71 10.21 -16.50 -4.04
CA GLY A 71 10.15 -15.09 -4.44
C GLY A 71 11.25 -14.68 -5.40
N ALA A 72 11.51 -13.38 -5.47
CA ALA A 72 12.50 -12.76 -6.33
C ALA A 72 13.39 -11.78 -5.55
N ILE A 73 14.68 -11.72 -5.92
CA ILE A 73 15.67 -10.82 -5.35
C ILE A 73 16.35 -10.07 -6.50
N LEU A 74 16.49 -8.76 -6.38
CA LEU A 74 17.32 -7.94 -7.25
C LEU A 74 18.11 -6.94 -6.40
N VAL A 75 19.40 -6.85 -6.65
CA VAL A 75 20.28 -5.82 -6.10
C VAL A 75 20.98 -5.12 -7.25
N ALA A 76 20.91 -3.79 -7.28
CA ALA A 76 21.55 -3.00 -8.32
C ALA A 76 22.33 -1.83 -7.73
N LYS A 77 23.33 -1.32 -8.50
CA LYS A 77 24.09 -0.11 -8.17
C LYS A 77 24.37 0.69 -9.43
N GLY A 78 24.09 1.98 -9.42
CA GLY A 78 24.30 2.87 -10.57
C GLY A 78 23.70 2.33 -11.87
N GLY A 79 22.51 1.72 -11.82
CA GLY A 79 21.86 1.10 -12.97
C GLY A 79 22.36 -0.29 -13.36
N ASN A 80 23.41 -0.82 -12.71
CA ASN A 80 23.94 -2.16 -12.98
C ASN A 80 23.30 -3.18 -12.06
N ILE A 81 22.77 -4.28 -12.58
CA ILE A 81 22.30 -5.42 -11.79
C ILE A 81 23.51 -6.18 -11.27
N LEU A 82 23.68 -6.22 -9.94
CA LEU A 82 24.74 -6.93 -9.26
C LEU A 82 24.34 -8.35 -8.89
N TYR A 83 23.07 -8.55 -8.57
CA TYR A 83 22.49 -9.83 -8.20
C TYR A 83 21.03 -9.89 -8.62
N GLU A 84 20.61 -10.96 -9.24
CA GLU A 84 19.23 -11.19 -9.61
C GLU A 84 18.92 -12.68 -9.52
N LYS A 85 17.84 -13.05 -8.83
CA LYS A 85 17.46 -14.45 -8.66
C LYS A 85 15.95 -14.57 -8.49
N TYR A 86 15.37 -15.56 -9.16
CA TYR A 86 13.98 -15.95 -9.11
C TYR A 86 13.90 -17.38 -8.58
N VAL A 87 13.15 -17.61 -7.50
CA VAL A 87 13.18 -18.86 -6.75
C VAL A 87 11.76 -19.32 -6.46
N GLY A 88 11.49 -20.59 -6.74
CA GLY A 88 10.24 -21.24 -6.44
C GLY A 88 9.16 -21.02 -7.49
N PHE A 89 7.90 -21.02 -7.04
CA PHE A 89 6.74 -21.11 -7.91
C PHE A 89 5.66 -20.11 -7.48
N THR A 90 4.79 -19.73 -8.43
CA THR A 90 3.62 -18.88 -8.14
C THR A 90 2.69 -19.54 -7.13
N ASP A 91 2.58 -20.88 -7.16
CA ASP A 91 2.03 -21.74 -6.12
C ASP A 91 3.15 -22.64 -5.58
N PRO A 92 3.66 -22.40 -4.36
CA PRO A 92 4.78 -23.14 -3.79
C PRO A 92 4.43 -24.60 -3.47
N LYS A 93 3.14 -24.95 -3.43
CA LYS A 93 2.67 -26.31 -3.16
C LYS A 93 2.40 -27.11 -4.44
N ALA A 94 1.73 -26.49 -5.41
CA ALA A 94 1.47 -27.12 -6.70
C ALA A 94 2.73 -27.24 -7.58
N LYS A 95 3.66 -26.28 -7.48
CA LYS A 95 4.96 -26.26 -8.19
C LYS A 95 4.84 -26.39 -9.72
N ILE A 96 3.83 -25.75 -10.30
CA ILE A 96 3.55 -25.84 -11.75
C ILE A 96 4.22 -24.67 -12.49
N THR A 97 3.94 -23.43 -12.05
CA THR A 97 4.40 -22.22 -12.74
C THR A 97 5.56 -21.60 -11.98
N PRO A 98 6.80 -21.62 -12.50
CA PRO A 98 7.93 -21.01 -11.85
C PRO A 98 7.78 -19.47 -11.75
N ILE A 99 8.41 -18.89 -10.74
CA ILE A 99 8.57 -17.44 -10.63
C ILE A 99 9.61 -16.98 -11.64
N THR A 100 9.30 -15.92 -12.39
CA THR A 100 10.16 -15.35 -13.44
C THR A 100 10.26 -13.82 -13.27
N ASP A 101 11.00 -13.15 -14.15
CA ASP A 101 11.16 -11.69 -14.17
C ASP A 101 9.88 -10.92 -14.49
N SER A 102 8.89 -11.58 -15.09
CA SER A 102 7.56 -11.03 -15.34
C SER A 102 6.54 -11.32 -14.22
N SER A 103 6.92 -12.08 -13.20
CA SER A 103 6.05 -12.39 -12.07
C SER A 103 5.83 -11.17 -11.18
N SER A 104 4.62 -10.61 -11.19
CA SER A 104 4.26 -9.43 -10.37
C SER A 104 3.84 -9.86 -8.97
N PHE A 105 4.49 -9.29 -7.96
CA PHE A 105 4.22 -9.49 -6.54
C PHE A 105 3.43 -8.32 -5.96
N HIS A 106 2.53 -8.60 -5.06
CA HIS A 106 1.85 -7.56 -4.28
C HIS A 106 2.86 -6.86 -3.35
N LEU A 107 2.96 -5.52 -3.51
CA LEU A 107 3.95 -4.72 -2.77
C LEU A 107 3.52 -4.40 -1.33
N ALA A 108 2.29 -4.74 -0.93
CA ALA A 108 1.79 -4.39 0.41
C ALA A 108 2.08 -2.91 0.75
N SER A 109 2.56 -2.61 1.94
CA SER A 109 2.88 -1.24 2.34
C SER A 109 4.03 -0.58 1.55
N THR A 110 4.81 -1.33 0.77
CA THR A 110 5.78 -0.74 -0.17
C THR A 110 5.09 0.02 -1.31
N SER A 111 3.76 -0.04 -1.41
CA SER A 111 2.94 0.83 -2.27
C SER A 111 2.89 2.29 -1.78
N LYS A 112 3.05 2.54 -0.47
CA LYS A 112 2.95 3.89 0.12
C LYS A 112 3.93 4.91 -0.47
N PRO A 113 5.21 4.56 -0.72
CA PRO A 113 6.13 5.42 -1.44
C PRO A 113 5.61 5.90 -2.81
N PHE A 114 4.94 5.07 -3.58
CA PHE A 114 4.34 5.48 -4.85
C PHE A 114 3.24 6.53 -4.64
N THR A 115 2.36 6.31 -3.67
CA THR A 115 1.33 7.29 -3.29
C THR A 115 1.95 8.60 -2.81
N GLY A 116 2.98 8.52 -1.96
CA GLY A 116 3.71 9.68 -1.46
C GLY A 116 4.36 10.48 -2.58
N VAL A 117 5.10 9.84 -3.48
CA VAL A 117 5.73 10.48 -4.64
C VAL A 117 4.68 11.08 -5.59
N THR A 118 3.54 10.41 -5.76
CA THR A 118 2.43 10.96 -6.58
C THR A 118 1.90 12.26 -5.97
N ILE A 119 1.70 12.34 -4.67
CA ILE A 119 1.32 13.59 -3.99
C ILE A 119 2.41 14.65 -4.16
N LEU A 120 3.69 14.30 -4.02
CA LEU A 120 4.80 15.24 -4.24
C LEU A 120 4.81 15.77 -5.67
N LYS A 121 4.51 14.95 -6.69
CA LYS A 121 4.36 15.41 -8.09
C LYS A 121 3.19 16.38 -8.23
N LEU A 122 2.08 16.16 -7.54
CA LEU A 122 0.96 17.10 -7.53
C LEU A 122 1.31 18.40 -6.79
N ILE A 123 2.15 18.34 -5.76
CA ILE A 123 2.70 19.53 -5.09
C ILE A 123 3.60 20.31 -6.05
N GLN A 124 4.48 19.64 -6.79
CA GLN A 124 5.32 20.26 -7.82
C GLN A 124 4.50 20.95 -8.91
N GLN A 125 3.31 20.46 -9.21
CA GLN A 125 2.35 21.05 -10.15
C GLN A 125 1.48 22.18 -9.53
N GLY A 126 1.65 22.49 -8.25
CA GLY A 126 0.84 23.48 -7.53
C GLY A 126 -0.63 23.07 -7.32
N LYS A 127 -0.96 21.77 -7.50
CA LYS A 127 -2.32 21.25 -7.36
C LYS A 127 -2.66 20.82 -5.94
N VAL A 128 -1.66 20.57 -5.10
CA VAL A 128 -1.77 20.14 -3.69
C VAL A 128 -0.70 20.86 -2.89
N HIS A 129 -0.97 21.20 -1.62
CA HIS A 129 0.03 21.73 -0.70
C HIS A 129 0.12 20.84 0.55
N LEU A 130 1.30 20.77 1.15
CA LEU A 130 1.50 20.01 2.40
C LEU A 130 0.62 20.51 3.55
N THR A 131 0.24 21.77 3.53
CA THR A 131 -0.58 22.46 4.54
C THR A 131 -2.07 22.39 4.28
N ASP A 132 -2.50 21.84 3.15
CA ASP A 132 -3.92 21.73 2.82
C ASP A 132 -4.64 20.88 3.87
N ASP A 133 -5.71 21.44 4.44
CA ASP A 133 -6.62 20.70 5.33
C ASP A 133 -7.51 19.76 4.50
N LEU A 134 -7.75 18.56 5.00
CA LEU A 134 -8.59 17.56 4.31
C LEU A 134 -10.03 18.03 4.05
N ILE A 135 -10.54 18.96 4.86
CA ILE A 135 -11.86 19.55 4.64
C ILE A 135 -11.97 20.21 3.25
N GLN A 136 -10.87 20.71 2.68
CA GLN A 136 -10.86 21.31 1.34
C GLN A 136 -11.17 20.26 0.25
N TYR A 137 -10.72 19.04 0.45
CA TYR A 137 -10.97 17.93 -0.49
C TYR A 137 -12.27 17.21 -0.21
N PHE A 138 -12.62 17.05 1.06
CA PHE A 138 -13.75 16.25 1.53
C PHE A 138 -14.67 17.09 2.42
N PRO A 139 -15.63 17.85 1.85
CA PRO A 139 -16.62 18.58 2.63
C PRO A 139 -17.34 17.66 3.62
N GLY A 140 -17.39 18.06 4.89
CA GLY A 140 -17.98 17.24 5.96
C GLY A 140 -17.00 16.27 6.63
N PHE A 141 -15.71 16.25 6.24
CA PHE A 141 -14.68 15.49 6.96
C PHE A 141 -14.63 15.91 8.43
N PRO A 142 -14.73 14.97 9.39
CA PRO A 142 -15.05 15.31 10.77
C PRO A 142 -13.87 15.77 11.63
N TYR A 143 -12.64 15.82 11.07
CA TYR A 143 -11.43 16.13 11.82
C TYR A 143 -10.71 17.35 11.22
N PRO A 144 -11.11 18.57 11.58
CA PRO A 144 -10.47 19.79 11.09
C PRO A 144 -9.01 19.87 11.58
N GLY A 145 -8.15 20.45 10.75
CA GLY A 145 -6.73 20.61 11.05
C GLY A 145 -5.86 19.38 10.71
N VAL A 146 -6.44 18.31 10.16
CA VAL A 146 -5.66 17.21 9.58
C VAL A 146 -5.19 17.62 8.19
N THR A 147 -3.87 17.69 7.99
CA THR A 147 -3.25 18.16 6.75
C THR A 147 -2.71 17.02 5.89
N VAL A 148 -2.43 17.31 4.61
CA VAL A 148 -1.75 16.39 3.69
C VAL A 148 -0.40 15.95 4.27
N LYS A 149 0.36 16.86 4.91
CA LYS A 149 1.61 16.54 5.60
C LYS A 149 1.41 15.53 6.71
N ASP A 150 0.34 15.67 7.50
CA ASP A 150 0.04 14.76 8.60
C ASP A 150 -0.30 13.35 8.09
N LEU A 151 -0.98 13.24 6.95
CA LEU A 151 -1.23 11.95 6.29
C LEU A 151 0.07 11.31 5.82
N LEU A 152 0.87 12.04 5.04
CA LEU A 152 2.13 11.54 4.47
C LEU A 152 3.11 11.07 5.54
N SER A 153 3.14 11.75 6.70
CA SER A 153 4.07 11.47 7.80
C SER A 153 3.50 10.61 8.93
N HIS A 154 2.28 10.07 8.78
CA HIS A 154 1.58 9.31 9.81
C HIS A 154 1.40 10.06 11.14
N ARG A 155 1.10 11.37 11.07
CA ARG A 155 0.88 12.24 12.22
C ARG A 155 -0.58 12.73 12.34
N SER A 156 -1.48 12.24 11.52
CA SER A 156 -2.89 12.64 11.48
C SER A 156 -3.65 12.34 12.78
N GLY A 157 -3.24 11.32 13.52
CA GLY A 157 -3.98 10.81 14.66
C GLY A 157 -5.24 10.02 14.29
N LEU A 158 -5.54 9.85 13.01
CA LEU A 158 -6.72 9.11 12.54
C LEU A 158 -6.71 7.66 13.02
N PRO A 159 -7.88 7.07 13.30
CA PRO A 159 -7.98 5.64 13.55
C PRO A 159 -7.69 4.83 12.28
N ASN A 160 -7.14 3.62 12.45
CA ASN A 160 -6.83 2.75 11.33
C ASN A 160 -8.07 2.00 10.85
N TYR A 161 -8.40 2.13 9.55
CA TYR A 161 -9.59 1.54 8.95
C TYR A 161 -9.63 0.00 9.06
N LEU A 162 -8.49 -0.65 9.10
CA LEU A 162 -8.39 -2.11 9.32
C LEU A 162 -9.06 -2.58 10.62
N TYR A 163 -9.31 -1.65 11.56
CA TYR A 163 -9.96 -1.97 12.82
C TYR A 163 -11.41 -1.49 12.88
N PHE A 164 -11.67 -0.24 12.51
CA PHE A 164 -13.02 0.28 12.65
C PHE A 164 -14.00 -0.26 11.59
N MET A 165 -13.50 -0.73 10.44
CA MET A 165 -14.34 -1.39 9.43
C MET A 165 -14.64 -2.87 9.78
N GLU A 166 -14.01 -3.44 10.82
CA GLU A 166 -14.37 -4.78 11.35
C GLU A 166 -15.60 -4.76 12.26
N ASP A 167 -16.15 -3.57 12.57
CA ASP A 167 -17.36 -3.42 13.37
C ASP A 167 -18.58 -3.96 12.61
N LYS A 168 -19.00 -5.18 12.98
CA LYS A 168 -20.09 -5.91 12.29
C LYS A 168 -21.46 -5.25 12.43
N GLU A 169 -21.65 -4.34 13.39
CA GLU A 169 -22.87 -3.56 13.53
C GLU A 169 -22.95 -2.43 12.50
N LYS A 170 -21.80 -1.96 12.02
CA LYS A 170 -21.67 -0.82 11.09
C LYS A 170 -21.25 -1.22 9.69
N TRP A 171 -20.59 -2.38 9.54
CA TRP A 171 -20.12 -2.89 8.24
C TRP A 171 -20.41 -4.38 8.07
N PRO A 172 -21.04 -4.81 6.96
CA PRO A 172 -21.33 -6.23 6.72
C PRO A 172 -20.04 -7.06 6.58
N ALA A 173 -19.95 -8.15 7.32
CA ALA A 173 -18.71 -8.93 7.52
C ALA A 173 -18.06 -9.49 6.24
N LYS A 174 -18.79 -9.56 5.12
CA LYS A 174 -18.30 -10.09 3.84
C LYS A 174 -18.28 -9.05 2.72
N GLN A 175 -18.69 -7.84 3.01
CA GLN A 175 -18.69 -6.77 2.02
C GLN A 175 -17.28 -6.20 1.87
N MET A 176 -16.77 -6.24 0.63
CA MET A 176 -15.45 -5.65 0.34
C MET A 176 -15.46 -4.14 0.61
N VAL A 177 -14.39 -3.68 1.22
CA VAL A 177 -14.20 -2.27 1.60
C VAL A 177 -13.45 -1.55 0.49
N THR A 178 -14.00 -0.44 0.02
CA THR A 178 -13.33 0.48 -0.92
C THR A 178 -12.78 1.71 -0.18
N ASN A 179 -11.95 2.50 -0.86
CA ASN A 179 -11.44 3.77 -0.31
C ASN A 179 -12.58 4.74 0.04
N THR A 180 -13.61 4.80 -0.81
CA THR A 180 -14.79 5.65 -0.58
C THR A 180 -15.57 5.20 0.65
N ASP A 181 -15.68 3.90 0.90
CA ASP A 181 -16.35 3.37 2.10
C ASP A 181 -15.60 3.77 3.37
N VAL A 182 -14.26 3.76 3.35
CA VAL A 182 -13.45 4.25 4.48
C VAL A 182 -13.74 5.72 4.77
N LEU A 183 -13.77 6.58 3.75
CA LEU A 183 -14.11 8.00 3.91
C LEU A 183 -15.54 8.19 4.44
N ASN A 184 -16.50 7.49 3.84
CA ASN A 184 -17.92 7.58 4.24
C ASN A 184 -18.12 7.12 5.69
N PHE A 185 -17.44 6.07 6.12
CA PHE A 185 -17.47 5.60 7.50
C PHE A 185 -16.94 6.66 8.48
N LEU A 186 -15.81 7.31 8.14
CA LEU A 186 -15.25 8.39 8.96
C LEU A 186 -16.25 9.56 9.09
N VAL A 187 -16.90 9.96 7.99
CA VAL A 187 -17.89 11.06 7.98
C VAL A 187 -19.14 10.69 8.76
N GLN A 188 -19.65 9.48 8.59
CA GLN A 188 -20.91 9.04 9.19
C GLN A 188 -20.75 8.73 10.68
N TYR A 189 -19.75 7.97 11.07
CA TYR A 189 -19.62 7.45 12.43
C TYR A 189 -18.65 8.23 13.32
N LYS A 190 -17.78 9.05 12.74
CA LYS A 190 -16.84 9.97 13.41
C LYS A 190 -16.07 9.28 14.56
N PRO A 191 -15.41 8.12 14.30
CA PRO A 191 -14.67 7.44 15.35
C PRO A 191 -13.61 8.36 15.96
N ASN A 192 -13.36 8.25 17.26
CA ASN A 192 -12.41 9.11 17.96
C ASN A 192 -11.01 9.03 17.34
N LEU A 193 -10.32 10.16 17.31
CA LEU A 193 -8.88 10.18 16.98
C LEU A 193 -8.12 9.29 17.96
N SER A 194 -7.17 8.52 17.45
CA SER A 194 -6.24 7.73 18.29
C SER A 194 -5.30 8.64 19.06
N TYR A 195 -4.94 9.79 18.48
CA TYR A 195 -4.07 10.82 19.07
C TYR A 195 -4.45 12.19 18.50
N ARG A 196 -4.10 13.26 19.23
CA ARG A 196 -4.23 14.62 18.72
C ARG A 196 -3.37 14.78 17.45
N THR A 197 -3.94 15.33 16.40
CA THR A 197 -3.26 15.62 15.13
C THR A 197 -1.93 16.35 15.38
N GLY A 198 -0.89 15.96 14.69
CA GLY A 198 0.46 16.51 14.77
C GLY A 198 1.25 16.10 16.03
N SER A 199 0.61 15.50 17.05
CA SER A 199 1.25 15.30 18.36
C SER A 199 2.32 14.21 18.39
N ARG A 200 2.19 13.18 17.56
CA ARG A 200 3.13 12.05 17.50
C ARG A 200 3.00 11.25 16.23
N PHE A 201 4.04 10.51 15.91
CA PHE A 201 3.98 9.47 14.87
C PHE A 201 3.12 8.29 15.32
N SER A 202 2.20 7.87 14.45
CA SER A 202 1.43 6.64 14.62
C SER A 202 1.07 6.08 13.26
N TYR A 203 1.71 4.97 12.88
CA TYR A 203 1.51 4.35 11.56
C TYR A 203 0.05 4.00 11.33
N CYS A 204 -0.56 4.55 10.28
CA CYS A 204 -2.00 4.44 10.02
C CYS A 204 -2.28 4.27 8.52
N ASN A 205 -2.92 3.16 8.14
CA ASN A 205 -3.24 2.88 6.75
C ASN A 205 -4.33 3.81 6.20
N THR A 206 -5.27 4.27 7.02
CA THR A 206 -6.29 5.25 6.65
C THR A 206 -5.71 6.48 5.96
N ASN A 207 -4.52 6.91 6.38
CA ASN A 207 -3.85 8.08 5.80
C ASN A 207 -3.63 7.91 4.29
N TYR A 208 -3.18 6.75 3.86
CA TYR A 208 -2.82 6.51 2.46
C TYR A 208 -4.01 6.16 1.58
N VAL A 209 -5.08 5.62 2.17
CA VAL A 209 -6.39 5.52 1.53
C VAL A 209 -6.93 6.92 1.21
N LEU A 210 -6.85 7.86 2.17
CA LEU A 210 -7.29 9.24 1.96
C LEU A 210 -6.38 10.00 0.97
N LEU A 211 -5.05 9.78 0.98
CA LEU A 211 -4.14 10.36 -0.02
C LEU A 211 -4.48 9.88 -1.44
N ALA A 212 -4.86 8.61 -1.63
CA ALA A 212 -5.32 8.12 -2.92
C ALA A 212 -6.62 8.83 -3.37
N LEU A 213 -7.57 9.04 -2.47
CA LEU A 213 -8.79 9.80 -2.76
C LEU A 213 -8.51 11.30 -3.07
N ILE A 214 -7.49 11.91 -2.44
CA ILE A 214 -7.04 13.27 -2.80
C ILE A 214 -6.51 13.28 -4.23
N ILE A 215 -5.69 12.29 -4.61
CA ILE A 215 -5.19 12.16 -5.99
C ILE A 215 -6.36 12.08 -6.97
N GLU A 216 -7.37 11.24 -6.70
CA GLU A 216 -8.56 11.13 -7.55
C GLU A 216 -9.35 12.44 -7.64
N LYS A 217 -9.56 13.09 -6.49
CA LYS A 217 -10.30 14.35 -6.41
C LYS A 217 -9.64 15.47 -7.22
N VAL A 218 -8.31 15.58 -7.13
CA VAL A 218 -7.54 16.67 -7.75
C VAL A 218 -7.32 16.43 -9.24
N THR A 219 -7.23 15.17 -9.66
CA THR A 219 -6.92 14.82 -11.05
C THR A 219 -8.14 14.47 -11.89
N GLY A 220 -9.27 14.15 -11.26
CA GLY A 220 -10.47 13.65 -11.95
C GLY A 220 -10.31 12.25 -12.53
N LYS A 221 -9.18 11.56 -12.27
CA LYS A 221 -8.88 10.20 -12.74
C LYS A 221 -8.87 9.24 -11.56
N SER A 222 -9.21 7.97 -11.78
CA SER A 222 -9.04 6.96 -10.74
C SER A 222 -7.56 6.82 -10.37
N TYR A 223 -7.27 6.47 -9.13
CA TYR A 223 -5.89 6.26 -8.65
C TYR A 223 -5.11 5.24 -9.51
N PRO A 224 -5.69 4.05 -9.87
CA PRO A 224 -5.03 3.12 -10.78
C PRO A 224 -4.69 3.73 -12.14
N GLN A 225 -5.64 4.47 -12.73
CA GLN A 225 -5.44 5.13 -14.02
C GLN A 225 -4.35 6.20 -13.93
N TYR A 226 -4.40 7.07 -12.92
CA TYR A 226 -3.45 8.16 -12.77
C TYR A 226 -2.01 7.65 -12.59
N LEU A 227 -1.80 6.64 -11.74
CA LEU A 227 -0.46 6.05 -11.57
C LEU A 227 0.03 5.36 -12.85
N SER A 228 -0.85 4.67 -13.55
CA SER A 228 -0.51 4.04 -14.83
C SER A 228 -0.01 5.06 -15.86
N GLU A 229 -0.70 6.19 -15.99
CA GLU A 229 -0.38 7.22 -16.97
C GLU A 229 0.83 8.08 -16.59
N THR A 230 1.05 8.33 -15.30
CA THR A 230 2.05 9.32 -14.84
C THR A 230 3.32 8.70 -14.26
N ILE A 231 3.29 7.39 -13.98
CA ILE A 231 4.44 6.66 -13.41
C ILE A 231 4.75 5.42 -14.24
N PHE A 232 3.82 4.45 -14.30
CA PHE A 232 4.17 3.12 -14.79
C PHE A 232 4.51 3.11 -16.28
N LYS A 233 3.63 3.66 -17.13
CA LYS A 233 3.87 3.74 -18.58
C LYS A 233 5.10 4.60 -18.94
N PRO A 234 5.24 5.84 -18.42
CA PRO A 234 6.41 6.67 -18.74
C PRO A 234 7.75 6.07 -18.33
N LEU A 235 7.76 5.18 -17.35
CA LEU A 235 8.95 4.46 -16.88
C LEU A 235 9.14 3.08 -17.52
N GLY A 236 8.25 2.66 -18.42
CA GLY A 236 8.28 1.32 -19.01
C GLY A 236 8.10 0.20 -17.97
N MET A 237 7.33 0.44 -16.90
CA MET A 237 7.03 -0.56 -15.85
C MET A 237 5.87 -1.45 -16.29
N GLU A 238 6.12 -2.32 -17.26
CA GLU A 238 5.08 -3.08 -17.99
C GLU A 238 4.36 -4.12 -17.11
N HIS A 239 4.99 -4.58 -16.07
CA HIS A 239 4.46 -5.57 -15.13
C HIS A 239 3.99 -4.95 -13.80
N THR A 240 3.78 -3.61 -13.78
CA THR A 240 3.34 -2.88 -12.58
C THR A 240 1.95 -2.29 -12.78
N PHE A 241 1.08 -2.52 -11.82
CA PHE A 241 -0.31 -2.04 -11.84
C PHE A 241 -0.86 -1.91 -10.42
N VAL A 242 -1.89 -1.09 -10.26
CA VAL A 242 -2.72 -1.08 -9.05
C VAL A 242 -3.82 -2.10 -9.25
N TYR A 243 -3.95 -3.06 -8.34
CA TYR A 243 -5.00 -4.08 -8.40
C TYR A 243 -6.40 -3.48 -8.37
N THR A 244 -7.23 -3.97 -9.27
CA THR A 244 -8.68 -3.74 -9.32
C THR A 244 -9.40 -5.09 -9.44
N PRO A 245 -10.70 -5.17 -9.15
CA PRO A 245 -11.45 -6.42 -9.29
C PRO A 245 -11.37 -7.05 -10.68
N THR A 246 -11.11 -6.27 -11.72
CA THR A 246 -10.90 -6.77 -13.09
C THR A 246 -9.60 -7.54 -13.27
N ASP A 247 -8.67 -7.42 -12.34
CA ASP A 247 -7.40 -8.14 -12.34
C ASP A 247 -7.51 -9.50 -11.64
N SER A 248 -8.66 -9.81 -11.09
CA SER A 248 -8.93 -11.10 -10.45
C SER A 248 -8.64 -12.25 -11.43
N GLY A 249 -7.91 -13.26 -10.97
CA GLY A 249 -7.50 -14.41 -11.79
C GLY A 249 -6.17 -14.25 -12.53
N ARG A 250 -5.62 -13.04 -12.69
CA ARG A 250 -4.26 -12.84 -13.26
C ARG A 250 -3.20 -12.51 -12.20
N VAL A 251 -3.61 -12.21 -10.96
CA VAL A 251 -2.68 -11.85 -9.88
C VAL A 251 -2.12 -13.09 -9.20
N MET A 252 -0.85 -13.00 -8.84
CA MET A 252 -0.21 -14.01 -8.01
C MET A 252 -0.90 -14.06 -6.64
N MET A 253 -1.19 -15.26 -6.16
CA MET A 253 -1.72 -15.50 -4.82
C MET A 253 -0.58 -15.57 -3.80
N SER A 254 -0.93 -15.46 -2.51
CA SER A 254 0.05 -15.54 -1.44
C SER A 254 -0.23 -16.68 -0.46
N TYR A 255 0.80 -17.09 0.27
CA TYR A 255 0.77 -18.32 1.05
C TYR A 255 1.32 -18.11 2.46
N LYS A 256 0.76 -18.85 3.41
CA LYS A 256 1.29 -18.98 4.78
C LYS A 256 2.67 -19.66 4.75
N PRO A 257 3.47 -19.57 5.81
CA PRO A 257 4.78 -20.27 5.86
C PRO A 257 4.68 -21.77 5.58
N SER A 258 3.52 -22.39 5.89
CA SER A 258 3.22 -23.80 5.63
C SER A 258 2.90 -24.12 4.16
N GLY A 259 2.88 -23.12 3.26
CA GLY A 259 2.46 -23.30 1.86
C GLY A 259 0.94 -23.40 1.67
N VAL A 260 0.15 -23.16 2.71
CA VAL A 260 -1.31 -23.08 2.60
C VAL A 260 -1.66 -21.70 2.03
N LEU A 261 -2.60 -21.69 1.06
CA LEU A 261 -3.13 -20.47 0.49
C LEU A 261 -3.62 -19.51 1.59
N TRP A 262 -3.32 -18.23 1.43
CA TRP A 262 -3.91 -17.20 2.27
C TRP A 262 -5.15 -16.64 1.59
N ASP A 263 -6.29 -16.81 2.24
CA ASP A 263 -7.56 -16.34 1.69
C ASP A 263 -7.60 -14.81 1.63
N GLN A 264 -8.40 -14.30 0.68
CA GLN A 264 -8.71 -12.87 0.61
C GLN A 264 -9.52 -12.42 1.82
N ASP A 265 -9.41 -11.15 2.17
CA ASP A 265 -10.25 -10.52 3.18
C ASP A 265 -10.98 -9.27 2.62
N ILE A 266 -11.84 -8.68 3.45
CA ILE A 266 -12.68 -7.56 3.03
C ILE A 266 -11.89 -6.31 2.64
N PHE A 267 -10.60 -6.21 2.97
CA PHE A 267 -9.75 -5.05 2.72
C PHE A 267 -8.94 -5.15 1.42
N ASP A 268 -9.11 -6.21 0.64
CA ASP A 268 -8.32 -6.42 -0.59
C ASP A 268 -8.71 -5.51 -1.76
N HIS A 269 -9.73 -4.65 -1.59
CA HIS A 269 -10.10 -3.65 -2.60
C HIS A 269 -9.69 -2.21 -2.25
N THR A 270 -9.03 -1.98 -1.12
CA THR A 270 -8.49 -0.65 -0.80
C THR A 270 -7.09 -0.46 -1.42
N TYR A 271 -6.78 0.75 -1.85
CA TYR A 271 -5.49 1.09 -2.48
C TYR A 271 -4.92 2.41 -1.93
N GLY A 272 -3.67 2.71 -2.34
CA GLY A 272 -2.90 3.84 -1.82
C GLY A 272 -2.02 3.45 -0.66
N ASP A 273 -2.54 2.70 0.30
CA ASP A 273 -1.79 2.09 1.41
C ASP A 273 -1.14 0.75 1.02
N LYS A 274 -1.69 0.08 0.00
CA LYS A 274 -1.28 -1.20 -0.56
C LYS A 274 -1.84 -1.39 -1.98
N ASN A 275 -1.84 -2.61 -2.49
CA ASN A 275 -2.47 -3.04 -3.75
C ASN A 275 -1.77 -2.62 -5.04
N ILE A 276 -0.49 -2.18 -4.98
CA ILE A 276 0.36 -2.18 -6.17
C ILE A 276 0.98 -3.57 -6.30
N TYR A 277 0.97 -4.12 -7.51
CA TYR A 277 1.72 -5.30 -7.93
C TYR A 277 2.88 -4.86 -8.82
N SER A 278 4.05 -5.46 -8.65
CA SER A 278 5.25 -5.11 -9.43
C SER A 278 6.26 -6.24 -9.49
N THR A 279 7.26 -6.09 -10.35
CA THR A 279 8.42 -6.98 -10.46
C THR A 279 9.68 -6.30 -9.91
N PRO A 280 10.74 -7.04 -9.56
CA PRO A 280 11.99 -6.43 -9.13
C PRO A 280 12.60 -5.48 -10.18
N ARG A 281 12.52 -5.84 -11.47
CA ARG A 281 13.05 -4.99 -12.56
C ARG A 281 12.27 -3.70 -12.73
N ASP A 282 10.94 -3.71 -12.61
CA ASP A 282 10.14 -2.51 -12.65
C ASP A 282 10.40 -1.62 -11.43
N MET A 283 10.55 -2.22 -10.24
CA MET A 283 10.95 -1.47 -9.03
C MET A 283 12.34 -0.83 -9.17
N MET A 284 13.27 -1.46 -9.89
CA MET A 284 14.57 -0.88 -10.21
C MET A 284 14.45 0.32 -11.18
N LYS A 285 13.57 0.25 -12.19
CA LYS A 285 13.28 1.40 -13.07
C LYS A 285 12.72 2.57 -12.27
N TRP A 286 11.81 2.29 -11.34
CA TRP A 286 11.26 3.31 -10.45
C TRP A 286 12.33 3.92 -9.54
N ASP A 287 13.22 3.10 -8.94
CA ASP A 287 14.37 3.61 -8.18
C ASP A 287 15.24 4.56 -9.01
N ALA A 288 15.57 4.18 -10.26
CA ALA A 288 16.36 5.01 -11.17
C ALA A 288 15.65 6.33 -11.49
N ALA A 289 14.33 6.33 -11.68
CA ALA A 289 13.56 7.53 -11.94
C ALA A 289 13.59 8.53 -10.77
N LEU A 290 13.70 8.04 -9.53
CA LEU A 290 13.81 8.91 -8.35
C LEU A 290 15.14 9.69 -8.24
N TYR A 291 16.09 9.48 -9.13
CA TYR A 291 17.30 10.32 -9.29
C TYR A 291 17.18 11.32 -10.46
N ASN A 292 16.04 11.39 -11.14
CA ASN A 292 15.83 12.22 -12.33
C ASN A 292 14.92 13.41 -12.01
N ASP A 293 15.45 14.63 -12.11
CA ASP A 293 14.71 15.88 -11.89
C ASP A 293 13.52 16.07 -12.85
N ALA A 294 13.59 15.52 -14.06
CA ALA A 294 12.46 15.55 -15.00
C ALA A 294 11.29 14.67 -14.50
N PHE A 295 11.55 13.65 -13.70
CA PHE A 295 10.52 12.83 -13.10
C PHE A 295 9.97 13.47 -11.82
N ILE A 296 10.85 13.88 -10.91
CA ILE A 296 10.51 14.54 -9.64
C ILE A 296 11.67 15.41 -9.17
N SER A 297 11.38 16.63 -8.71
CA SER A 297 12.37 17.52 -8.13
C SER A 297 13.14 16.87 -6.98
N GLN A 298 14.48 16.86 -7.06
CA GLN A 298 15.32 16.34 -6.00
C GLN A 298 15.12 17.12 -4.70
N THR A 299 14.90 18.44 -4.75
CA THR A 299 14.60 19.25 -3.55
C THR A 299 13.33 18.78 -2.83
N LEU A 300 12.27 18.42 -3.57
CA LEU A 300 11.04 17.85 -2.97
C LEU A 300 11.29 16.47 -2.40
N LEU A 301 12.04 15.65 -3.11
CA LEU A 301 12.36 14.30 -2.66
C LEU A 301 13.25 14.30 -1.41
N ASP A 302 14.24 15.22 -1.34
CA ASP A 302 15.06 15.45 -0.16
C ASP A 302 14.22 15.90 1.05
N SER A 303 13.20 16.72 0.80
CA SER A 303 12.22 17.09 1.83
C SER A 303 11.44 15.89 2.34
N ALA A 304 11.11 14.93 1.47
CA ALA A 304 10.44 13.69 1.86
C ALA A 304 11.34 12.77 2.69
N TYR A 305 12.65 12.89 2.60
CA TYR A 305 13.63 12.12 3.36
C TYR A 305 14.08 12.79 4.65
N GLN A 306 13.41 13.87 5.08
CA GLN A 306 13.66 14.48 6.39
C GLN A 306 12.97 13.68 7.49
N PRO A 307 13.62 13.51 8.66
CA PRO A 307 13.03 12.83 9.80
C PRO A 307 11.89 13.65 10.42
N LEU A 308 10.69 13.11 10.47
CA LEU A 308 9.48 13.74 10.99
C LEU A 308 8.88 13.03 12.21
N SER A 309 9.48 11.93 12.70
CA SER A 309 9.06 11.18 13.89
C SER A 309 10.18 11.21 14.95
N ASN A 310 10.34 12.37 15.60
CA ASN A 310 11.47 12.66 16.48
C ASN A 310 11.08 12.66 17.98
N GLU A 311 9.92 12.12 18.34
CA GLU A 311 9.40 12.10 19.71
C GLU A 311 10.24 11.23 20.65
N THR A 312 10.86 10.19 20.08
CA THR A 312 11.76 9.28 20.80
C THR A 312 13.07 9.20 20.02
N PRO A 313 14.24 9.36 20.67
CA PRO A 313 15.51 9.13 20.01
C PRO A 313 15.59 7.72 19.43
N SER A 314 15.81 7.62 18.12
CA SER A 314 15.91 6.35 17.40
C SER A 314 16.69 6.54 16.10
N THR A 315 17.38 5.49 15.65
CA THR A 315 17.91 5.43 14.28
C THR A 315 16.81 5.32 13.25
N HIS A 316 15.65 4.77 13.65
CA HIS A 316 14.47 4.63 12.78
C HIS A 316 13.62 5.89 12.84
N ASN A 317 13.19 6.34 11.66
CA ASN A 317 12.36 7.53 11.53
C ASN A 317 11.38 7.36 10.34
N TYR A 318 10.50 8.33 10.14
CA TYR A 318 9.58 8.39 9.02
C TYR A 318 9.52 9.79 8.43
N GLY A 319 9.60 9.89 7.12
CA GLY A 319 9.46 11.13 6.36
C GLY A 319 8.10 11.28 5.70
N LEU A 320 8.04 11.77 4.45
CA LEU A 320 6.81 11.87 3.66
C LEU A 320 6.68 10.61 2.78
N GLY A 321 6.12 9.55 3.31
CA GLY A 321 5.90 8.29 2.59
C GLY A 321 7.04 7.28 2.69
N TRP A 322 8.09 7.57 3.45
CA TRP A 322 9.28 6.76 3.52
C TRP A 322 9.69 6.46 4.94
N ARG A 323 10.11 5.24 5.21
CA ARG A 323 10.88 4.88 6.41
C ARG A 323 12.33 5.29 6.21
N LEU A 324 12.95 5.76 7.28
CA LEU A 324 14.32 6.22 7.29
C LEU A 324 15.10 5.44 8.34
N LEU A 325 16.29 5.00 7.98
CA LEU A 325 17.28 4.50 8.92
C LEU A 325 18.46 5.47 8.90
N ASN A 326 18.59 6.29 9.95
CA ASN A 326 19.66 7.27 10.12
C ASN A 326 20.72 6.71 11.06
N LEU A 327 21.87 6.34 10.54
CA LEU A 327 22.91 5.66 11.30
C LEU A 327 23.84 6.67 12.01
N PRO A 328 24.45 6.30 13.16
CA PRO A 328 25.35 7.17 13.89
C PRO A 328 26.59 7.60 13.07
N ASN A 329 27.02 6.79 12.11
CA ASN A 329 28.13 7.14 11.20
C ASN A 329 27.74 8.03 10.03
N GLY A 330 26.54 8.63 10.06
CA GLY A 330 26.02 9.55 9.03
C GLY A 330 25.42 8.87 7.81
N LYS A 331 25.50 7.55 7.66
CA LYS A 331 24.83 6.84 6.57
C LYS A 331 23.32 6.82 6.78
N LYS A 332 22.59 6.86 5.66
CA LYS A 332 21.12 6.84 5.63
C LYS A 332 20.63 5.77 4.67
N VAL A 333 19.59 5.05 5.08
CA VAL A 333 18.81 4.17 4.18
C VAL A 333 17.39 4.70 4.07
N ILE A 334 16.91 4.87 2.86
CA ILE A 334 15.53 5.24 2.53
C ILE A 334 14.81 3.96 2.13
N TYR A 335 13.81 3.53 2.88
CA TYR A 335 13.23 2.22 2.65
C TYR A 335 11.72 2.17 2.92
N HIS A 336 11.08 1.14 2.45
CA HIS A 336 9.78 0.72 2.94
C HIS A 336 9.63 -0.79 2.78
N ASN A 337 9.29 -1.45 3.89
CA ASN A 337 8.92 -2.86 3.90
C ASN A 337 7.40 -2.98 3.83
N GLY A 338 6.92 -4.13 3.40
CA GLY A 338 5.50 -4.42 3.33
C GLY A 338 5.17 -5.80 3.90
N LYS A 339 3.96 -5.95 4.40
CA LYS A 339 3.36 -7.23 4.78
C LYS A 339 1.87 -7.15 4.46
N TRP A 340 1.38 -8.06 3.65
CA TRP A 340 -0.05 -8.24 3.42
C TRP A 340 -0.30 -9.70 3.06
N HIS A 341 -1.12 -10.37 3.87
CA HIS A 341 -1.26 -11.83 3.79
C HIS A 341 0.12 -12.53 3.79
N GLY A 342 0.43 -13.33 2.78
CA GLY A 342 1.72 -13.99 2.62
C GLY A 342 2.79 -13.19 1.88
N PHE A 343 2.46 -12.02 1.34
CA PHE A 343 3.43 -11.17 0.67
C PHE A 343 4.33 -10.45 1.68
N SER A 344 5.62 -10.47 1.40
CA SER A 344 6.66 -9.88 2.26
C SER A 344 7.68 -9.12 1.41
N PRO A 345 7.33 -7.96 0.83
CA PRO A 345 8.27 -7.14 0.07
C PRO A 345 9.21 -6.34 0.97
N ALA A 346 10.47 -6.21 0.56
CA ALA A 346 11.44 -5.27 1.09
C ALA A 346 12.02 -4.43 -0.06
N PHE A 347 12.04 -3.12 0.11
CA PHE A 347 12.59 -2.15 -0.83
C PHE A 347 13.44 -1.14 -0.09
N ALA A 348 14.73 -1.06 -0.41
CA ALA A 348 15.66 -0.16 0.27
C ALA A 348 16.59 0.52 -0.74
N ARG A 349 16.78 1.81 -0.56
CA ARG A 349 17.61 2.71 -1.34
C ARG A 349 18.80 3.19 -0.48
N LEU A 350 19.99 2.94 -0.93
CA LEU A 350 21.23 3.47 -0.39
C LEU A 350 21.66 4.60 -1.32
N THR A 351 21.09 5.78 -1.09
CA THR A 351 21.17 6.89 -2.06
C THR A 351 22.60 7.40 -2.25
N SER A 352 23.44 7.37 -1.23
CA SER A 352 24.87 7.74 -1.34
C SER A 352 25.67 6.84 -2.27
N GLU A 353 25.30 5.57 -2.35
CA GLU A 353 25.94 4.56 -3.19
C GLU A 353 25.20 4.33 -4.51
N LYS A 354 24.06 5.00 -4.72
CA LYS A 354 23.12 4.74 -5.81
C LYS A 354 22.79 3.24 -5.92
N ALA A 355 22.59 2.59 -4.77
CA ALA A 355 22.28 1.17 -4.71
C ALA A 355 20.85 0.94 -4.24
N VAL A 356 20.23 -0.11 -4.78
CA VAL A 356 18.87 -0.54 -4.43
C VAL A 356 18.85 -2.03 -4.12
N ILE A 357 18.15 -2.40 -3.05
CA ILE A 357 17.88 -3.79 -2.67
C ILE A 357 16.38 -4.02 -2.73
N ILE A 358 15.97 -5.02 -3.51
CA ILE A 358 14.57 -5.38 -3.77
C ILE A 358 14.42 -6.87 -3.50
N ILE A 359 13.57 -7.25 -2.55
CA ILE A 359 13.24 -8.64 -2.26
C ILE A 359 11.72 -8.75 -2.19
N LEU A 360 11.15 -9.62 -3.01
CA LEU A 360 9.70 -9.82 -3.11
C LEU A 360 9.38 -11.30 -2.86
N GLY A 361 8.55 -11.58 -1.86
CA GLY A 361 8.12 -12.94 -1.53
C GLY A 361 6.59 -13.06 -1.56
N ASN A 362 6.07 -14.20 -2.03
CA ASN A 362 4.63 -14.52 -2.00
C ASN A 362 4.28 -15.65 -1.02
N GLN A 363 5.25 -16.18 -0.32
CA GLN A 363 5.09 -17.04 0.85
C GLN A 363 5.66 -16.31 2.06
N TYR A 364 4.86 -16.11 3.11
CA TYR A 364 5.28 -15.29 4.26
C TYR A 364 6.61 -15.76 4.85
N ASN A 365 7.58 -14.85 4.87
CA ASN A 365 8.92 -15.10 5.37
C ASN A 365 9.53 -13.81 5.93
N SER A 366 9.59 -13.68 7.27
CA SER A 366 10.16 -12.51 7.95
C SER A 366 11.68 -12.36 7.73
N SER A 367 12.40 -13.46 7.40
CA SER A 367 13.83 -13.40 7.11
C SER A 367 14.19 -12.51 5.91
N ILE A 368 13.20 -12.16 5.07
CA ILE A 368 13.36 -11.21 3.96
C ILE A 368 13.86 -9.85 4.49
N TYR A 369 13.27 -9.34 5.57
CA TYR A 369 13.62 -8.02 6.11
C TYR A 369 15.05 -8.01 6.69
N LYS A 370 15.41 -9.11 7.37
CA LYS A 370 16.77 -9.31 7.89
C LYS A 370 17.79 -9.41 6.76
N ALA A 371 17.50 -10.21 5.73
CA ALA A 371 18.38 -10.35 4.57
C ALA A 371 18.58 -9.02 3.83
N ALA A 372 17.52 -8.23 3.66
CA ALA A 372 17.61 -6.89 3.07
C ALA A 372 18.54 -5.97 3.89
N LYS A 373 18.40 -5.93 5.22
CA LYS A 373 19.25 -5.12 6.10
C LYS A 373 20.72 -5.55 6.01
N LEU A 374 21.00 -6.84 6.08
CA LEU A 374 22.37 -7.37 5.99
C LEU A 374 23.02 -7.05 4.64
N ALA A 375 22.23 -6.96 3.55
CA ALA A 375 22.71 -6.62 2.23
C ALA A 375 23.23 -5.17 2.14
N TYR A 376 22.83 -4.27 3.04
CA TYR A 376 23.36 -2.90 3.06
C TYR A 376 24.88 -2.89 3.26
N ASN A 377 25.41 -3.82 4.09
CA ASN A 377 26.85 -3.92 4.36
C ASN A 377 27.67 -4.33 3.13
N ALA A 378 27.06 -4.81 2.05
CA ALA A 378 27.80 -5.05 0.81
C ALA A 378 28.34 -3.74 0.21
N PHE A 379 27.72 -2.60 0.53
CA PHE A 379 28.00 -1.27 0.01
C PHE A 379 28.78 -0.37 0.98
N GLY A 380 29.25 -0.91 2.07
CA GLY A 380 30.02 -0.19 3.08
C GLY A 380 29.52 -0.51 4.50
N ASP A 381 30.05 0.21 5.49
CA ASP A 381 29.61 0.01 6.88
C ASP A 381 28.23 0.65 7.12
N TYR A 382 27.19 -0.17 7.06
CA TYR A 382 25.83 0.18 7.45
C TYR A 382 25.46 -0.30 8.85
N MET A 383 26.45 -0.75 9.63
CA MET A 383 26.29 -1.15 11.03
C MET A 383 25.22 -2.24 11.25
N GLN A 384 24.92 -3.07 10.22
CA GLN A 384 23.93 -4.13 10.33
C GLN A 384 24.63 -5.45 10.71
N ASN A 385 24.04 -6.17 11.66
CA ASN A 385 24.56 -7.47 12.12
C ASN A 385 23.42 -8.48 12.36
N ASP A 386 23.78 -9.74 12.48
CA ASP A 386 22.83 -10.87 12.63
C ASP A 386 21.99 -10.82 13.93
N THR A 387 22.41 -10.02 14.93
CA THR A 387 21.78 -9.98 16.25
C THR A 387 20.69 -8.88 16.37
N GLN A 388 20.58 -8.00 15.36
CA GLN A 388 19.55 -6.97 15.38
C GLN A 388 18.16 -7.58 15.17
N ALA A 389 17.21 -7.16 16.01
CA ALA A 389 15.83 -7.61 15.91
C ALA A 389 15.24 -7.29 14.53
N GLU A 390 14.46 -8.21 13.99
CA GLU A 390 13.70 -8.00 12.77
C GLU A 390 12.61 -6.96 13.04
N GLU A 391 12.61 -5.84 12.30
CA GLU A 391 11.47 -4.96 12.26
C GLU A 391 10.40 -5.55 11.35
N GLU A 392 9.44 -6.26 11.91
CA GLU A 392 8.19 -6.46 11.20
C GLU A 392 7.55 -5.10 10.89
N PRO A 393 6.91 -4.92 9.71
CA PRO A 393 6.08 -3.75 9.47
C PRO A 393 4.97 -3.77 10.52
N THR A 394 5.14 -2.99 11.58
CA THR A 394 4.21 -2.95 12.71
C THR A 394 2.88 -2.39 12.24
N ILE A 395 1.87 -3.26 12.18
CA ILE A 395 0.48 -2.84 12.39
C ILE A 395 0.46 -2.44 13.87
N THR A 396 0.44 -1.14 14.15
CA THR A 396 0.44 -0.62 15.53
C THR A 396 -0.75 -1.24 16.28
N PRO A 397 -0.56 -1.89 17.45
CA PRO A 397 -1.67 -2.40 18.23
C PRO A 397 -2.64 -1.26 18.56
N ILE A 398 -3.92 -1.55 18.55
CA ILE A 398 -4.97 -0.60 18.92
C ILE A 398 -4.63 0.00 20.28
N PRO A 399 -4.49 1.34 20.41
CA PRO A 399 -4.59 1.95 21.73
C PRO A 399 -6.00 1.66 22.23
N ARG A 400 -6.12 1.02 23.39
CA ARG A 400 -7.44 0.91 24.03
C ARG A 400 -8.05 2.31 24.09
N PRO A 401 -9.34 2.48 23.79
CA PRO A 401 -10.00 3.77 23.91
C PRO A 401 -9.67 4.35 25.29
N ILE A 402 -9.13 5.56 25.33
CA ILE A 402 -8.97 6.28 26.60
C ILE A 402 -10.38 6.38 27.15
N ALA A 403 -10.64 5.67 28.24
CA ALA A 403 -11.90 5.79 28.95
C ALA A 403 -12.08 7.28 29.26
N VAL A 404 -13.09 7.89 28.64
CA VAL A 404 -13.49 9.25 29.00
C VAL A 404 -13.94 9.15 30.45
N GLU A 405 -13.09 9.63 31.37
CA GLU A 405 -13.44 9.81 32.78
C GLU A 405 -14.69 10.67 32.79
N LYS A 406 -15.86 10.05 33.03
CA LYS A 406 -17.07 10.80 33.32
C LYS A 406 -16.76 11.59 34.57
N LYS A 407 -16.51 12.91 34.43
CA LYS A 407 -16.47 13.83 35.54
C LYS A 407 -17.74 13.56 36.35
N LYS A 408 -17.57 12.95 37.53
CA LYS A 408 -18.61 12.90 38.53
C LYS A 408 -18.92 14.36 38.87
N THR A 409 -20.03 14.88 38.40
CA THR A 409 -20.60 16.12 38.90
C THR A 409 -20.90 15.89 40.37
N ALA A 410 -20.18 16.63 41.21
CA ALA A 410 -20.42 16.66 42.64
C ALA A 410 -21.86 17.12 42.90
N PRO A 411 -22.61 16.50 43.85
CA PRO A 411 -23.95 16.95 44.15
C PRO A 411 -23.87 18.34 44.80
N SER A 412 -24.65 19.28 44.26
CA SER A 412 -24.91 20.60 44.85
C SER A 412 -25.33 20.45 46.32
N GLN A 413 -24.62 21.13 47.23
CA GLN A 413 -25.03 21.25 48.64
C GLN A 413 -26.35 22.02 48.74
N ALA A 414 -27.44 21.31 48.99
CA ALA A 414 -28.67 21.90 49.44
C ALA A 414 -28.55 22.21 50.94
N GLN A 415 -28.81 23.47 51.29
CA GLN A 415 -28.80 24.01 52.64
C GLN A 415 -29.74 23.24 53.57
N LYS A 416 -29.18 22.79 54.72
CA LYS A 416 -29.93 22.23 55.85
C LYS A 416 -30.76 23.36 56.52
N VAL A 417 -32.05 23.27 56.46
CA VAL A 417 -32.97 23.93 57.43
C VAL A 417 -33.12 22.93 58.58
N LYS A 418 -32.83 23.43 59.81
CA LYS A 418 -33.02 22.71 61.06
C LYS A 418 -34.51 22.74 61.45
N GLU A 419 -35.10 21.60 61.69
CA GLU A 419 -36.23 21.45 62.59
C GLU A 419 -36.06 20.23 63.54
N ALA A 420 -36.47 20.42 64.79
CA ALA A 420 -36.16 19.60 65.96
C ALA A 420 -37.22 18.45 66.14
N PRO A 421 -37.04 17.55 67.09
CA PRO A 421 -37.53 16.16 67.03
C PRO A 421 -38.88 15.91 67.73
N LYS A 422 -39.67 14.95 67.21
CA LYS A 422 -40.73 14.32 67.98
C LYS A 422 -40.54 12.82 68.06
N LYS A 423 -40.68 12.35 69.30
CA LYS A 423 -40.50 10.96 69.77
C LYS A 423 -41.67 10.04 69.44
N THR A 424 -41.34 8.73 69.63
CA THR A 424 -42.20 7.54 69.95
C THR A 424 -42.86 6.86 68.73
N ASN A 425 -42.95 5.55 68.55
CA ASN A 425 -42.85 4.40 69.45
C ASN A 425 -42.53 3.12 68.67
N LYS A 426 -41.99 2.17 69.38
CA LYS A 426 -41.72 0.76 69.02
C LYS A 426 -43.00 0.00 68.64
N VAL A 427 -42.87 -0.92 67.67
CA VAL A 427 -43.39 -2.30 67.79
C VAL A 427 -42.59 -3.20 66.83
N LYS A 428 -42.05 -4.29 67.36
CA LYS A 428 -41.52 -5.52 66.74
C LYS A 428 -42.41 -6.62 67.32
N PRO A 429 -42.40 -7.88 66.86
CA PRO A 429 -42.03 -8.59 65.59
C PRO A 429 -43.13 -9.57 65.16
N GLU A 430 -42.95 -10.25 64.01
CA GLU A 430 -43.25 -11.73 63.91
C GLU A 430 -42.89 -12.28 62.53
N SER A 431 -42.04 -13.15 62.58
CA SER A 431 -41.78 -14.54 62.21
C SER A 431 -42.44 -15.15 60.99
N GLN A 432 -41.57 -15.74 60.22
CA GLN A 432 -41.60 -16.75 59.15
C GLN A 432 -42.78 -17.73 59.14
N PRO A 433 -43.02 -18.50 58.00
CA PRO A 433 -42.16 -19.64 57.78
C PRO A 433 -41.85 -20.02 56.32
N LYS A 434 -40.76 -20.78 56.19
CA LYS A 434 -40.31 -21.61 55.06
C LYS A 434 -41.35 -22.64 54.64
N VAL A 435 -41.42 -22.91 53.28
CA VAL A 435 -41.76 -24.27 52.82
C VAL A 435 -40.84 -24.63 51.64
N THR A 436 -40.13 -25.70 51.84
CA THR A 436 -39.37 -26.52 50.92
C THR A 436 -40.27 -27.47 50.16
N ALA A 437 -40.00 -27.75 48.88
CA ALA A 437 -40.08 -29.09 48.30
C ALA A 437 -39.57 -29.15 46.85
N LYS A 438 -38.60 -30.02 46.63
CA LYS A 438 -38.21 -30.72 45.40
C LYS A 438 -38.88 -32.09 45.41
N PRO A 439 -38.72 -32.97 44.43
CA PRO A 439 -38.74 -32.98 42.96
C PRO A 439 -39.69 -34.06 42.39
N LYS A 440 -39.85 -34.14 41.03
CA LYS A 440 -40.15 -35.44 40.31
C LYS A 440 -39.94 -35.33 38.81
N THR A 441 -38.95 -35.99 38.31
CA THR A 441 -38.77 -37.08 37.31
C THR A 441 -39.75 -37.23 36.16
N THR A 442 -39.19 -37.15 34.96
CA THR A 442 -39.30 -37.85 33.66
C THR A 442 -40.60 -38.58 33.28
N PRO A 443 -40.92 -38.73 31.95
CA PRO A 443 -40.23 -39.72 31.13
C PRO A 443 -39.97 -39.38 29.64
N LYS A 444 -39.06 -40.20 29.09
CA LYS A 444 -38.64 -40.34 27.70
C LYS A 444 -39.78 -40.63 26.71
N ALA A 445 -39.70 -40.08 25.51
CA ALA A 445 -40.28 -40.67 24.30
C ALA A 445 -39.21 -40.74 23.20
N LYS A 446 -39.02 -41.97 22.70
CA LYS A 446 -38.25 -42.33 21.50
C LYS A 446 -38.98 -41.86 20.26
N ALA A 447 -38.28 -41.33 19.28
CA ALA A 447 -38.74 -41.27 17.89
C ALA A 447 -37.57 -41.62 16.94
N THR A 448 -37.90 -42.49 16.08
CA THR A 448 -37.17 -43.33 15.15
C THR A 448 -36.56 -42.56 13.99
N THR A 449 -35.41 -43.07 13.59
CA THR A 449 -34.65 -42.78 12.35
C THR A 449 -35.42 -43.03 11.06
N ALA A 450 -35.31 -42.13 10.09
CA ALA A 450 -35.49 -42.47 8.68
C ALA A 450 -34.40 -41.77 7.85
N LYS A 451 -33.53 -42.57 7.24
CA LYS A 451 -32.56 -42.15 6.20
C LYS A 451 -33.28 -42.04 4.84
N PRO A 452 -32.97 -41.05 4.01
CA PRO A 452 -33.30 -41.14 2.57
C PRO A 452 -32.15 -41.78 1.79
N VAL A 453 -32.54 -42.76 0.96
CA VAL A 453 -31.74 -43.47 -0.03
C VAL A 453 -31.47 -42.58 -1.21
N ILE A 454 -30.19 -42.34 -1.55
CA ILE A 454 -29.77 -41.68 -2.81
C ILE A 454 -29.56 -42.78 -3.86
N LYS A 455 -30.36 -42.72 -4.94
CA LYS A 455 -30.20 -43.55 -6.15
C LYS A 455 -29.03 -43.00 -6.98
N THR A 456 -28.03 -43.84 -7.20
CA THR A 456 -26.94 -43.65 -8.14
C THR A 456 -27.43 -43.88 -9.58
N THR A 457 -27.35 -42.88 -10.42
CA THR A 457 -27.45 -43.00 -11.86
C THR A 457 -26.05 -43.07 -12.47
N LYS A 458 -25.74 -44.20 -13.10
CA LYS A 458 -24.54 -44.42 -13.94
C LYS A 458 -24.64 -43.58 -15.19
N THR A 459 -23.63 -42.75 -15.45
CA THR A 459 -23.45 -42.11 -16.77
C THR A 459 -22.29 -42.77 -17.49
N VAL A 460 -22.57 -43.09 -18.73
CA VAL A 460 -21.78 -43.87 -19.71
C VAL A 460 -20.65 -42.99 -20.26
N LYS A 461 -19.43 -43.54 -20.37
CA LYS A 461 -18.29 -42.97 -21.09
C LYS A 461 -18.52 -43.09 -22.60
N PRO A 462 -18.14 -42.09 -23.43
CA PRO A 462 -17.89 -42.32 -24.87
C PRO A 462 -16.41 -42.67 -25.13
N ALA A 463 -16.23 -43.57 -26.08
CA ALA A 463 -14.98 -44.19 -26.49
C ALA A 463 -14.04 -43.24 -27.24
N ALA A 464 -12.75 -43.44 -27.02
CA ALA A 464 -11.65 -42.79 -27.74
C ALA A 464 -11.51 -43.36 -29.19
N LYS A 465 -11.46 -42.47 -30.18
CA LYS A 465 -11.00 -42.78 -31.53
C LYS A 465 -9.48 -42.64 -31.63
N LYS A 466 -8.81 -43.76 -31.94
CA LYS A 466 -7.42 -43.80 -32.40
C LYS A 466 -7.34 -43.17 -33.81
N GLN A 467 -6.43 -42.23 -33.99
CA GLN A 467 -5.88 -41.90 -35.31
C GLN A 467 -4.39 -42.24 -35.36
N THR A 468 -4.05 -43.08 -36.26
CA THR A 468 -2.73 -43.53 -36.66
C THR A 468 -2.01 -42.43 -37.44
N SER A 469 -0.79 -42.10 -37.08
CA SER A 469 0.11 -41.28 -37.89
C SER A 469 1.22 -42.14 -38.48
N THR A 470 1.33 -42.05 -39.75
CA THR A 470 2.36 -42.66 -40.60
C THR A 470 3.66 -41.87 -40.54
N THR A 471 4.72 -42.60 -40.35
CA THR A 471 6.13 -42.26 -40.46
C THR A 471 6.53 -41.85 -41.87
N SER A 472 7.36 -40.81 -42.03
CA SER A 472 8.34 -40.79 -43.13
C SER A 472 9.67 -40.21 -42.62
N LYS A 473 10.67 -41.09 -42.64
CA LYS A 473 12.09 -40.77 -42.55
C LYS A 473 12.55 -40.07 -43.84
N LYS A 474 13.41 -39.03 -43.72
CA LYS A 474 14.42 -38.76 -44.72
C LYS A 474 15.67 -38.24 -44.03
N THR A 475 16.70 -39.07 -44.07
CA THR A 475 18.10 -38.86 -43.88
C THR A 475 18.66 -38.06 -45.04
N GLU A 476 19.51 -37.05 -44.75
CA GLU A 476 20.70 -36.86 -45.59
C GLU A 476 21.77 -36.08 -44.86
N SER A 477 22.90 -36.71 -44.85
CA SER A 477 24.21 -36.26 -44.36
C SER A 477 24.86 -35.34 -45.43
N VAL A 478 25.83 -34.49 -45.05
CA VAL A 478 27.19 -34.45 -45.63
C VAL A 478 27.89 -33.09 -45.46
N LYS A 479 29.05 -33.19 -44.83
CA LYS A 479 30.38 -32.57 -45.05
C LYS A 479 30.69 -31.15 -44.57
N LYS A 480 31.71 -31.23 -43.70
CA LYS A 480 32.86 -30.33 -43.50
C LYS A 480 33.33 -29.56 -44.72
N LYS A 481 33.76 -28.31 -44.56
CA LYS A 481 35.11 -27.84 -44.89
C LYS A 481 35.46 -26.52 -44.22
N LYS A 482 36.70 -26.49 -43.78
CA LYS A 482 37.54 -25.42 -43.31
C LYS A 482 37.70 -24.30 -44.34
N SER A 483 37.80 -23.09 -43.86
CA SER A 483 38.98 -22.22 -43.95
C SER A 483 38.75 -21.02 -43.01
#